data_fd68348bb04ca296c7dbcd4e77dd7f16
#
_entry.id   fd68348bb04ca296c7dbcd4e77dd7f16
#
_cell.length_a   1.000
_cell.length_b   1.000
_cell.length_c   1.000
_cell.angle_alpha   90.00
_cell.angle_beta   90.00
_cell.angle_gamma   90.00
#
_symmetry.space_group_name_H-M   'P 1'
#
loop_
_entity.id
_entity.type
_entity.pdbx_description
1 polymer ?
#
loop_
_entity_poly.entity_id
_entity_poly.type
_entity_poly.pdbx_seq_one_letter_code
_entity_poly.pdbx_strand_id
1 'polypeptide(L)'
;MEKRRGIKVLLFLLAFVGCFSLLPQQLWAKSKEMTISQADVYLPDISVYMETADGKACGKDEVKAKISDTGVSLTVKSSDIFSDTDRGIYYHVLLDISTSIRADQFDAMKKSILALKKKIRKKDRLSVITFGKEVKEAADGNSSYGELSKVLSKIKQEKGTHLYEGINTITEQVNAQKDKEIKKEVKAENSMRNIGIILTDWQEIKDAGGITSQEESLKSLQETGTPLYGFCLKTAKDTLQDDMGAFLRKTGGSFQIFNEGKKDTQLTDLNKERLKDNVLLIHSSSNKTYDEEKVLELEAGEETVKKEHLYLNRAQSDSKKPTITSVKQKGKDAKTIVVT
;
A
#
# COMPACT_ATOMS: atom_id res chain seq x y z
N MET A 1 37.59 -61.09 -14.57
CA MET A 1 36.63 -60.92 -13.49
C MET A 1 36.32 -59.46 -13.11
N GLU A 2 37.03 -58.47 -13.67
CA GLU A 2 36.84 -57.04 -13.34
C GLU A 2 35.71 -56.30 -14.07
N LYS A 3 35.34 -56.74 -15.28
CA LYS A 3 34.25 -56.07 -16.04
C LYS A 3 32.81 -56.21 -15.43
N ARG A 4 32.59 -57.19 -14.57
CA ARG A 4 31.26 -57.35 -13.93
C ARG A 4 31.06 -56.51 -12.66
N ARG A 5 32.14 -56.00 -12.04
CA ARG A 5 32.00 -55.10 -10.87
C ARG A 5 31.68 -53.67 -11.28
N GLY A 6 32.19 -53.18 -12.41
CA GLY A 6 31.92 -51.82 -12.90
C GLY A 6 30.43 -51.61 -13.29
N ILE A 7 29.80 -52.67 -13.88
CA ILE A 7 28.39 -52.56 -14.30
C ILE A 7 27.44 -52.52 -13.11
N LYS A 8 27.75 -53.23 -12.02
CA LYS A 8 26.91 -53.17 -10.80
C LYS A 8 27.02 -51.86 -10.06
N VAL A 9 28.17 -51.21 -10.04
CA VAL A 9 28.35 -49.87 -9.44
C VAL A 9 27.67 -48.78 -10.28
N LEU A 10 27.72 -48.88 -11.62
CA LEU A 10 27.06 -47.96 -12.52
C LEU A 10 25.52 -48.06 -12.44
N LEU A 11 24.97 -49.28 -12.30
CA LEU A 11 23.52 -49.51 -12.11
C LEU A 11 23.04 -49.00 -10.73
N PHE A 12 23.88 -49.10 -9.69
CA PHE A 12 23.53 -48.56 -8.37
C PHE A 12 23.58 -47.05 -8.33
N LEU A 13 24.50 -46.41 -9.05
CA LEU A 13 24.58 -44.93 -9.20
C LEU A 13 23.40 -44.40 -10.04
N LEU A 14 23.00 -45.10 -11.11
CA LEU A 14 21.82 -44.73 -11.91
C LEU A 14 20.51 -44.86 -11.13
N ALA A 15 20.38 -45.88 -10.26
CA ALA A 15 19.23 -46.09 -9.40
C ALA A 15 19.17 -44.97 -8.30
N PHE A 16 20.31 -44.50 -7.81
CA PHE A 16 20.35 -43.43 -6.79
C PHE A 16 20.05 -42.04 -7.37
N VAL A 17 20.45 -41.78 -8.63
CA VAL A 17 20.09 -40.55 -9.33
C VAL A 17 18.62 -40.57 -9.76
N GLY A 18 18.06 -41.73 -10.12
CA GLY A 18 16.64 -41.89 -10.48
C GLY A 18 15.69 -41.75 -9.29
N CYS A 19 16.11 -42.10 -8.08
CA CYS A 19 15.30 -41.92 -6.88
C CYS A 19 15.27 -40.47 -6.36
N PHE A 20 16.29 -39.65 -6.69
CA PHE A 20 16.27 -38.23 -6.31
C PHE A 20 15.38 -37.36 -7.23
N SER A 21 15.09 -37.81 -8.44
CA SER A 21 14.18 -37.14 -9.37
C SER A 21 12.68 -37.52 -9.18
N LEU A 22 12.36 -38.44 -8.27
CA LEU A 22 11.00 -38.88 -7.92
C LEU A 22 10.59 -38.45 -6.49
N LEU A 23 11.46 -37.72 -5.78
CA LEU A 23 10.97 -36.96 -4.64
C LEU A 23 9.94 -35.96 -5.21
N PRO A 24 8.65 -36.03 -4.79
CA PRO A 24 7.76 -34.96 -5.13
C PRO A 24 8.51 -33.70 -4.70
N GLN A 25 8.72 -32.76 -5.62
CA GLN A 25 8.90 -31.38 -5.23
C GLN A 25 7.64 -31.10 -4.40
N GLN A 26 7.69 -31.41 -3.12
CA GLN A 26 6.85 -30.70 -2.17
C GLN A 26 7.17 -29.26 -2.48
N LEU A 27 6.33 -28.67 -3.32
CA LEU A 27 6.09 -27.27 -3.27
C LEU A 27 5.99 -26.97 -1.78
N TRP A 28 7.05 -26.43 -1.25
CA TRP A 28 7.02 -25.72 -0.01
C TRP A 28 6.05 -24.58 -0.32
N ALA A 29 4.76 -24.84 -0.20
CA ALA A 29 3.80 -23.80 0.07
C ALA A 29 4.36 -23.20 1.36
N LYS A 30 5.21 -22.17 1.20
CA LYS A 30 5.65 -21.33 2.28
C LYS A 30 4.35 -20.99 2.99
N SER A 31 4.17 -21.53 4.20
CA SER A 31 3.03 -21.09 5.01
C SER A 31 3.09 -19.58 4.95
N LYS A 32 2.04 -18.96 4.45
CA LYS A 32 2.02 -17.51 4.26
C LYS A 32 2.15 -16.95 5.67
N GLU A 33 3.35 -16.49 6.03
CA GLU A 33 3.63 -15.92 7.34
C GLU A 33 2.63 -14.79 7.59
N MET A 34 2.16 -14.69 8.81
CA MET A 34 1.32 -13.56 9.21
C MET A 34 2.05 -12.25 8.93
N THR A 35 1.42 -11.30 8.29
CA THR A 35 2.02 -9.99 7.98
C THR A 35 1.06 -8.85 8.24
N ILE A 36 1.58 -7.73 8.79
CA ILE A 36 0.80 -6.51 8.96
C ILE A 36 0.97 -5.66 7.69
N SER A 37 -0.08 -5.57 6.88
CA SER A 37 -0.10 -4.74 5.68
C SER A 37 -0.33 -3.26 6.00
N GLN A 38 -1.14 -2.95 7.03
CA GLN A 38 -1.55 -1.59 7.33
C GLN A 38 -1.86 -1.39 8.82
N ALA A 39 -1.61 -0.19 9.33
CA ALA A 39 -2.11 0.27 10.62
C ALA A 39 -2.64 1.69 10.47
N ASP A 40 -3.95 1.87 10.74
CA ASP A 40 -4.62 3.17 10.70
C ASP A 40 -4.86 3.67 12.13
N VAL A 41 -4.30 4.84 12.44
CA VAL A 41 -4.36 5.44 13.77
C VAL A 41 -5.51 6.45 13.85
N TYR A 42 -6.42 6.20 14.79
CA TYR A 42 -7.53 7.07 15.20
C TYR A 42 -7.58 7.09 16.72
N LEU A 43 -6.60 7.73 17.34
CA LEU A 43 -6.45 7.70 18.80
C LEU A 43 -7.76 7.96 19.55
N PRO A 44 -8.06 7.15 20.59
CA PRO A 44 -7.19 6.16 21.22
C PRO A 44 -7.16 4.79 20.53
N ASP A 45 -7.85 4.60 19.41
CA ASP A 45 -7.96 3.32 18.73
C ASP A 45 -7.07 3.24 17.49
N ILE A 46 -6.58 2.04 17.20
CA ILE A 46 -5.74 1.71 16.05
C ILE A 46 -6.39 0.53 15.32
N SER A 47 -6.62 0.67 14.03
CA SER A 47 -7.07 -0.43 13.18
C SER A 47 -5.89 -1.06 12.48
N VAL A 48 -5.62 -2.35 12.74
CA VAL A 48 -4.51 -3.09 12.14
C VAL A 48 -5.04 -4.14 11.18
N TYR A 49 -4.52 -4.15 9.96
CA TYR A 49 -4.90 -5.10 8.92
C TYR A 49 -3.79 -6.09 8.69
N MET A 50 -4.13 -7.37 8.80
CA MET A 50 -3.18 -8.46 8.70
C MET A 50 -3.60 -9.45 7.61
N GLU A 51 -2.61 -9.97 6.90
CA GLU A 51 -2.76 -11.19 6.13
C GLU A 51 -2.48 -12.37 7.06
N THR A 52 -3.42 -13.30 7.20
CA THR A 52 -3.25 -14.53 7.96
C THR A 52 -2.94 -15.70 7.03
N ALA A 53 -2.16 -16.67 7.51
CA ALA A 53 -1.71 -17.82 6.71
C ALA A 53 -2.88 -18.62 6.12
N ASP A 54 -3.93 -18.81 6.89
CA ASP A 54 -5.12 -19.59 6.52
C ASP A 54 -6.31 -18.74 6.06
N GLY A 55 -6.16 -17.41 6.04
CA GLY A 55 -7.21 -16.45 5.67
C GLY A 55 -8.36 -16.39 6.67
N LYS A 56 -8.14 -16.82 7.93
CA LYS A 56 -9.10 -16.74 9.02
C LYS A 56 -8.72 -15.63 9.99
N ALA A 57 -9.71 -15.07 10.67
CA ALA A 57 -9.45 -14.13 11.76
C ALA A 57 -8.78 -14.86 12.93
N CYS A 58 -7.75 -14.24 13.50
CA CYS A 58 -7.21 -14.67 14.80
C CYS A 58 -8.25 -14.38 15.88
N GLY A 59 -8.34 -15.24 16.90
CA GLY A 59 -9.15 -14.93 18.07
C GLY A 59 -8.62 -13.68 18.76
N LYS A 60 -9.49 -12.75 19.15
CA LYS A 60 -9.03 -11.50 19.82
C LYS A 60 -8.21 -11.74 21.09
N ASP A 61 -8.55 -12.81 21.82
CA ASP A 61 -7.89 -13.20 23.08
C ASP A 61 -6.58 -13.98 22.82
N GLU A 62 -6.34 -14.40 21.58
CA GLU A 62 -5.12 -15.08 21.13
C GLU A 62 -4.05 -14.09 20.66
N VAL A 63 -4.42 -12.83 20.43
CA VAL A 63 -3.51 -11.79 19.95
C VAL A 63 -3.13 -10.86 21.10
N LYS A 64 -1.83 -10.72 21.33
CA LYS A 64 -1.25 -9.71 22.23
C LYS A 64 -0.67 -8.60 21.37
N ALA A 65 -0.87 -7.35 21.80
CA ALA A 65 -0.37 -6.17 21.11
C ALA A 65 0.43 -5.30 22.08
N LYS A 66 1.57 -4.79 21.62
CA LYS A 66 2.39 -3.84 22.39
C LYS A 66 3.14 -2.87 21.48
N ILE A 67 3.54 -1.75 22.04
CA ILE A 67 4.53 -0.86 21.42
C ILE A 67 5.91 -1.39 21.83
N SER A 68 6.66 -1.90 20.84
CA SER A 68 7.86 -2.71 21.07
C SER A 68 8.96 -1.97 21.84
N ASP A 69 9.22 -0.71 21.48
CA ASP A 69 10.29 0.11 22.05
C ASP A 69 9.98 0.65 23.45
N THR A 70 8.72 0.71 23.85
CA THR A 70 8.30 1.18 25.18
C THR A 70 7.77 0.06 26.07
N GLY A 71 7.49 -1.12 25.51
CA GLY A 71 6.86 -2.23 26.21
C GLY A 71 5.41 -1.96 26.64
N VAL A 72 4.79 -0.86 26.16
CA VAL A 72 3.40 -0.53 26.51
C VAL A 72 2.46 -1.52 25.87
N SER A 73 1.74 -2.28 26.69
CA SER A 73 0.70 -3.21 26.24
C SER A 73 -0.53 -2.45 25.75
N LEU A 74 -1.11 -2.96 24.67
CA LEU A 74 -2.34 -2.44 24.05
C LEU A 74 -3.44 -3.49 24.19
N THR A 75 -4.70 -3.05 24.22
CA THR A 75 -5.85 -3.95 24.36
C THR A 75 -6.46 -4.24 23.01
N VAL A 76 -6.54 -5.51 22.60
CA VAL A 76 -7.28 -5.93 21.40
C VAL A 76 -8.77 -5.97 21.74
N LYS A 77 -9.57 -5.08 21.14
CA LYS A 77 -11.02 -4.97 21.35
C LYS A 77 -11.80 -5.96 20.50
N SER A 78 -11.44 -6.06 19.23
CA SER A 78 -12.06 -7.00 18.28
C SER A 78 -11.06 -7.51 17.26
N SER A 79 -11.42 -8.64 16.64
CA SER A 79 -10.71 -9.27 15.54
C SER A 79 -11.76 -9.86 14.58
N ASP A 80 -11.80 -9.34 13.37
CA ASP A 80 -12.82 -9.66 12.37
C ASP A 80 -12.19 -9.86 11.00
N ILE A 81 -12.83 -10.60 10.11
CA ILE A 81 -12.48 -10.55 8.68
C ILE A 81 -13.03 -9.24 8.10
N PHE A 82 -12.23 -8.52 7.33
CA PHE A 82 -12.61 -7.20 6.83
C PHE A 82 -13.90 -7.20 6.01
N SER A 83 -14.17 -8.27 5.23
CA SER A 83 -15.44 -8.41 4.50
C SER A 83 -16.67 -8.40 5.38
N ASP A 84 -16.53 -8.86 6.62
CA ASP A 84 -17.63 -9.04 7.57
C ASP A 84 -17.91 -7.76 8.38
N THR A 85 -17.04 -6.74 8.21
CA THR A 85 -17.24 -5.42 8.80
C THR A 85 -18.08 -4.50 7.91
N ASP A 86 -18.66 -3.45 8.49
CA ASP A 86 -19.38 -2.41 7.73
C ASP A 86 -18.44 -1.39 7.07
N ARG A 87 -17.14 -1.56 7.21
CA ARG A 87 -16.14 -0.63 6.67
C ARG A 87 -16.02 -0.73 5.15
N GLY A 88 -15.78 0.41 4.51
CA GLY A 88 -15.45 0.51 3.09
C GLY A 88 -13.94 0.58 2.86
N ILE A 89 -13.53 0.29 1.62
CA ILE A 89 -12.17 0.57 1.13
C ILE A 89 -12.23 1.80 0.21
N TYR A 90 -11.29 2.71 0.37
CA TYR A 90 -11.05 3.77 -0.59
C TYR A 90 -9.76 3.45 -1.38
N TYR A 91 -9.93 3.10 -2.65
CA TYR A 91 -8.85 2.87 -3.58
C TYR A 91 -8.41 4.18 -4.24
N HIS A 92 -7.15 4.53 -4.05
CA HIS A 92 -6.49 5.66 -4.73
C HIS A 92 -5.62 5.08 -5.84
N VAL A 93 -6.10 5.20 -7.09
CA VAL A 93 -5.42 4.58 -8.24
C VAL A 93 -4.58 5.63 -8.96
N LEU A 94 -3.26 5.43 -8.96
CA LEU A 94 -2.30 6.19 -9.76
C LEU A 94 -2.15 5.52 -11.13
N LEU A 95 -2.48 6.24 -12.18
CA LEU A 95 -2.35 5.82 -13.55
C LEU A 95 -1.25 6.62 -14.23
N ASP A 96 -0.16 5.94 -14.59
CA ASP A 96 0.90 6.50 -15.41
C ASP A 96 0.38 6.76 -16.83
N ILE A 97 0.50 8.01 -17.27
CA ILE A 97 0.10 8.43 -18.63
C ILE A 97 1.29 8.81 -19.50
N SER A 98 2.50 8.41 -19.12
CA SER A 98 3.71 8.71 -19.89
C SER A 98 3.74 8.01 -21.25
N THR A 99 4.41 8.64 -22.22
CA THR A 99 4.56 8.10 -23.59
C THR A 99 5.58 6.95 -23.68
N SER A 100 6.29 6.60 -22.61
CA SER A 100 7.13 5.39 -22.54
C SER A 100 6.28 4.11 -22.55
N ILE A 101 5.02 4.20 -22.13
CA ILE A 101 4.08 3.09 -22.08
C ILE A 101 3.46 2.86 -23.47
N ARG A 102 3.45 1.63 -23.96
CA ARG A 102 2.80 1.30 -25.23
C ARG A 102 1.29 1.50 -25.14
N ALA A 103 0.69 1.91 -26.27
CA ALA A 103 -0.76 2.21 -26.33
C ALA A 103 -1.65 1.03 -25.91
N ASP A 104 -1.29 -0.21 -26.29
CA ASP A 104 -2.03 -1.41 -25.91
C ASP A 104 -1.95 -1.70 -24.39
N GLN A 105 -0.80 -1.47 -23.78
CA GLN A 105 -0.60 -1.58 -22.32
C GLN A 105 -1.39 -0.49 -21.59
N PHE A 106 -1.34 0.74 -22.07
CA PHE A 106 -2.10 1.84 -21.50
C PHE A 106 -3.62 1.58 -21.55
N ASP A 107 -4.12 1.04 -22.66
CA ASP A 107 -5.52 0.64 -22.75
C ASP A 107 -5.87 -0.53 -21.82
N ALA A 108 -4.96 -1.48 -21.63
CA ALA A 108 -5.14 -2.58 -20.68
C ALA A 108 -5.19 -2.06 -19.23
N MET A 109 -4.34 -1.09 -18.86
CA MET A 109 -4.36 -0.44 -17.53
C MET A 109 -5.72 0.25 -17.28
N LYS A 110 -6.23 1.04 -18.23
CA LYS A 110 -7.56 1.67 -18.11
C LYS A 110 -8.68 0.65 -17.96
N LYS A 111 -8.63 -0.46 -18.70
CA LYS A 111 -9.60 -1.56 -18.58
C LYS A 111 -9.53 -2.25 -17.22
N SER A 112 -8.34 -2.44 -16.66
CA SER A 112 -8.20 -3.04 -15.33
C SER A 112 -8.80 -2.18 -14.22
N ILE A 113 -8.68 -0.85 -14.32
CA ILE A 113 -9.34 0.09 -13.40
C ILE A 113 -10.86 -0.02 -13.49
N LEU A 114 -11.41 -0.10 -14.70
CA LEU A 114 -12.86 -0.30 -14.90
C LEU A 114 -13.33 -1.65 -14.38
N ALA A 115 -12.53 -2.71 -14.54
CA ALA A 115 -12.85 -4.02 -13.99
C ALA A 115 -12.91 -3.98 -12.46
N LEU A 116 -11.95 -3.31 -11.81
CA LEU A 116 -11.97 -3.08 -10.37
C LEU A 116 -13.22 -2.31 -9.94
N LYS A 117 -13.52 -1.17 -10.60
CA LYS A 117 -14.71 -0.34 -10.29
C LYS A 117 -16.02 -1.14 -10.36
N LYS A 118 -16.11 -2.08 -11.28
CA LYS A 118 -17.30 -2.96 -11.43
C LYS A 118 -17.42 -3.98 -10.30
N LYS A 119 -16.33 -4.29 -9.60
CA LYS A 119 -16.26 -5.39 -8.62
C LYS A 119 -16.22 -4.93 -7.17
N ILE A 120 -15.86 -3.68 -6.92
CA ILE A 120 -15.86 -3.12 -5.55
C ILE A 120 -17.30 -3.02 -5.02
N ARG A 121 -17.44 -3.06 -3.69
CA ARG A 121 -18.74 -3.00 -3.01
C ARG A 121 -19.33 -1.58 -3.10
N LYS A 122 -20.64 -1.43 -2.87
CA LYS A 122 -21.32 -0.12 -2.89
C LYS A 122 -20.74 0.89 -1.88
N LYS A 123 -20.21 0.40 -0.76
CA LYS A 123 -19.57 1.21 0.28
C LYS A 123 -18.11 1.56 -0.02
N ASP A 124 -17.50 0.91 -1.02
CA ASP A 124 -16.13 1.19 -1.43
C ASP A 124 -16.08 2.37 -2.41
N ARG A 125 -14.96 3.07 -2.41
CA ARG A 125 -14.69 4.23 -3.30
C ARG A 125 -13.47 3.95 -4.15
N LEU A 126 -13.37 4.63 -5.29
CA LEU A 126 -12.22 4.55 -6.17
C LEU A 126 -12.00 5.90 -6.86
N SER A 127 -10.90 6.58 -6.54
CA SER A 127 -10.40 7.74 -7.27
C SER A 127 -9.34 7.33 -8.28
N VAL A 128 -9.18 8.13 -9.33
CA VAL A 128 -8.10 7.96 -10.30
C VAL A 128 -7.31 9.26 -10.38
N ILE A 129 -6.01 9.14 -10.11
CA ILE A 129 -5.04 10.20 -10.24
C ILE A 129 -4.15 9.85 -11.43
N THR A 130 -4.01 10.72 -12.40
CA THR A 130 -3.07 10.57 -13.50
C THR A 130 -1.78 11.31 -13.20
N PHE A 131 -0.66 10.73 -13.60
CA PHE A 131 0.62 11.40 -13.52
C PHE A 131 1.40 11.22 -14.84
N GLY A 132 1.87 12.32 -15.36
CA GLY A 132 2.66 12.50 -16.56
C GLY A 132 3.48 13.76 -16.36
N LYS A 133 3.35 14.74 -17.24
CA LYS A 133 3.93 16.08 -17.06
C LYS A 133 3.30 16.84 -15.89
N GLU A 134 2.04 16.56 -15.61
CA GLU A 134 1.29 17.12 -14.49
C GLU A 134 0.59 15.99 -13.74
N VAL A 135 0.36 16.21 -12.44
CA VAL A 135 -0.46 15.31 -11.62
C VAL A 135 -1.87 15.86 -11.54
N LYS A 136 -2.87 15.05 -11.84
CA LYS A 136 -4.28 15.47 -11.85
C LYS A 136 -5.19 14.40 -11.25
N GLU A 137 -6.13 14.79 -10.41
CA GLU A 137 -7.26 13.94 -10.06
C GLU A 137 -8.20 13.89 -11.28
N ALA A 138 -8.20 12.76 -11.98
CA ALA A 138 -9.02 12.54 -13.17
C ALA A 138 -10.46 12.13 -12.79
N ALA A 139 -10.63 11.36 -11.72
CA ALA A 139 -11.94 10.98 -11.19
C ALA A 139 -11.88 10.89 -9.67
N ASP A 140 -12.88 11.44 -9.00
CA ASP A 140 -13.03 11.36 -7.56
C ASP A 140 -13.58 9.99 -7.10
N GLY A 141 -13.52 9.75 -5.79
CA GLY A 141 -13.96 8.47 -5.21
C GLY A 141 -15.45 8.17 -5.34
N ASN A 142 -16.29 9.15 -5.67
CA ASN A 142 -17.73 9.00 -5.79
C ASN A 142 -18.19 8.77 -7.24
N SER A 143 -17.29 8.90 -8.21
CA SER A 143 -17.60 8.72 -9.63
C SER A 143 -18.26 7.35 -9.88
N SER A 144 -19.38 7.36 -10.59
CA SER A 144 -20.03 6.13 -11.04
C SER A 144 -19.18 5.40 -12.09
N TYR A 145 -19.52 4.14 -12.37
CA TYR A 145 -18.85 3.38 -13.44
C TYR A 145 -18.91 4.09 -14.79
N GLY A 146 -20.07 4.65 -15.15
CA GLY A 146 -20.26 5.35 -16.43
C GLY A 146 -19.42 6.63 -16.52
N GLU A 147 -19.38 7.42 -15.46
CA GLU A 147 -18.55 8.63 -15.38
C GLU A 147 -17.07 8.28 -15.48
N LEU A 148 -16.60 7.30 -14.70
CA LEU A 148 -15.22 6.85 -14.73
C LEU A 148 -14.83 6.32 -16.13
N SER A 149 -15.70 5.52 -16.76
CA SER A 149 -15.46 5.02 -18.13
C SER A 149 -15.32 6.17 -19.13
N LYS A 150 -16.18 7.19 -19.03
CA LYS A 150 -16.13 8.37 -19.89
C LYS A 150 -14.87 9.20 -19.65
N VAL A 151 -14.42 9.31 -18.39
CA VAL A 151 -13.17 10.00 -18.04
C VAL A 151 -11.98 9.25 -18.63
N LEU A 152 -11.85 7.94 -18.32
CA LEU A 152 -10.71 7.12 -18.76
C LEU A 152 -10.60 7.04 -20.29
N SER A 153 -11.72 7.08 -21.03
CA SER A 153 -11.70 7.09 -22.49
C SER A 153 -11.10 8.36 -23.09
N LYS A 154 -11.11 9.48 -22.36
CA LYS A 154 -10.59 10.78 -22.80
C LYS A 154 -9.12 11.00 -22.41
N ILE A 155 -8.59 10.24 -21.45
CA ILE A 155 -7.20 10.38 -21.01
C ILE A 155 -6.28 9.95 -22.13
N LYS A 156 -5.35 10.83 -22.48
CA LYS A 156 -4.30 10.63 -23.46
C LYS A 156 -2.94 10.58 -22.79
N GLN A 157 -2.01 9.88 -23.40
CA GLN A 157 -0.62 9.86 -22.95
C GLN A 157 0.06 11.20 -23.25
N GLU A 158 0.99 11.60 -22.39
CA GLU A 158 1.79 12.81 -22.52
C GLU A 158 3.26 12.55 -22.17
N LYS A 159 4.16 13.47 -22.52
CA LYS A 159 5.57 13.38 -22.15
C LYS A 159 5.75 13.81 -20.69
N GLY A 160 6.76 13.25 -20.04
CA GLY A 160 7.07 13.52 -18.62
C GLY A 160 6.46 12.49 -17.69
N THR A 161 7.01 12.40 -16.48
CA THR A 161 6.54 11.47 -15.45
C THR A 161 6.90 12.03 -14.07
N HIS A 162 5.93 12.61 -13.39
CA HIS A 162 6.06 13.09 -12.00
C HIS A 162 5.55 12.04 -11.03
N LEU A 163 6.30 10.93 -10.93
CA LEU A 163 5.93 9.73 -10.17
C LEU A 163 5.72 10.03 -8.68
N TYR A 164 6.70 10.67 -8.05
CA TYR A 164 6.66 10.89 -6.59
C TYR A 164 5.67 11.98 -6.19
N GLU A 165 5.43 12.95 -7.04
CA GLU A 165 4.35 13.93 -6.85
C GLU A 165 2.96 13.26 -6.95
N GLY A 166 2.80 12.31 -7.89
CA GLY A 166 1.61 11.47 -7.97
C GLY A 166 1.39 10.68 -6.69
N ILE A 167 2.44 10.07 -6.14
CA ILE A 167 2.36 9.34 -4.86
C ILE A 167 1.96 10.28 -3.71
N ASN A 168 2.51 11.49 -3.65
CA ASN A 168 2.14 12.46 -2.62
C ASN A 168 0.67 12.89 -2.70
N THR A 169 0.11 12.95 -3.91
CA THR A 169 -1.32 13.24 -4.07
C THR A 169 -2.21 12.18 -3.40
N ILE A 170 -1.78 10.91 -3.34
CA ILE A 170 -2.50 9.91 -2.53
C ILE A 170 -2.50 10.34 -1.06
N THR A 171 -1.34 10.72 -0.51
CA THR A 171 -1.25 11.07 0.91
C THR A 171 -2.09 12.30 1.24
N GLU A 172 -2.16 13.28 0.33
CA GLU A 172 -3.04 14.44 0.46
C GLU A 172 -4.52 14.04 0.50
N GLN A 173 -4.95 13.15 -0.40
CA GLN A 173 -6.33 12.64 -0.42
C GLN A 173 -6.66 11.86 0.85
N VAL A 174 -5.75 11.01 1.32
CA VAL A 174 -5.93 10.24 2.57
C VAL A 174 -6.03 11.17 3.77
N ASN A 175 -5.17 12.18 3.85
CA ASN A 175 -5.23 13.17 4.93
C ASN A 175 -6.53 13.94 4.91
N ALA A 176 -6.94 14.44 3.75
CA ALA A 176 -8.21 15.16 3.59
C ALA A 176 -9.42 14.29 3.96
N GLN A 177 -9.37 12.98 3.71
CA GLN A 177 -10.39 12.06 4.14
C GLN A 177 -10.40 11.87 5.66
N LYS A 178 -9.25 11.56 6.27
CA LYS A 178 -9.11 11.38 7.72
C LYS A 178 -9.56 12.64 8.47
N ASP A 179 -9.22 13.81 7.99
CA ASP A 179 -9.67 15.08 8.56
C ASP A 179 -11.21 15.22 8.52
N LYS A 180 -11.85 14.80 7.43
CA LYS A 180 -13.32 14.79 7.33
C LYS A 180 -13.95 13.79 8.28
N GLU A 181 -13.36 12.62 8.46
CA GLU A 181 -13.83 11.59 9.38
C GLU A 181 -13.68 12.05 10.83
N ILE A 182 -12.54 12.62 11.21
CA ILE A 182 -12.30 13.18 12.55
C ILE A 182 -13.30 14.31 12.85
N LYS A 183 -13.52 15.24 11.92
CA LYS A 183 -14.52 16.32 12.09
C LYS A 183 -15.95 15.81 12.25
N LYS A 184 -16.25 14.61 11.75
CA LYS A 184 -17.54 13.94 11.89
C LYS A 184 -17.59 12.96 13.06
N GLU A 185 -16.54 12.90 13.87
CA GLU A 185 -16.38 11.99 15.01
C GLU A 185 -16.55 10.50 14.59
N VAL A 186 -16.09 10.16 13.38
CA VAL A 186 -16.13 8.78 12.90
C VAL A 186 -15.13 7.96 13.73
N LYS A 187 -15.63 6.90 14.36
CA LYS A 187 -14.81 6.00 15.16
C LYS A 187 -13.94 5.13 14.26
N ALA A 188 -12.80 4.65 14.78
CA ALA A 188 -11.86 3.79 14.06
C ALA A 188 -12.54 2.56 13.43
N GLU A 189 -13.50 1.95 14.12
CA GLU A 189 -14.28 0.81 13.63
C GLU A 189 -15.18 1.11 12.43
N ASN A 190 -15.45 2.37 12.14
CA ASN A 190 -16.31 2.83 11.05
C ASN A 190 -15.53 3.64 9.99
N SER A 191 -14.23 3.88 10.20
CA SER A 191 -13.39 4.61 9.26
C SER A 191 -13.16 3.82 7.96
N MET A 192 -12.96 4.51 6.86
CA MET A 192 -12.61 3.84 5.61
C MET A 192 -11.14 3.41 5.62
N ARG A 193 -10.87 2.23 5.08
CA ARG A 193 -9.52 1.76 4.80
C ARG A 193 -8.99 2.39 3.52
N ASN A 194 -7.84 3.05 3.57
CA ASN A 194 -7.21 3.66 2.40
C ASN A 194 -6.16 2.72 1.80
N ILE A 195 -6.22 2.50 0.48
CA ILE A 195 -5.29 1.65 -0.26
C ILE A 195 -4.86 2.38 -1.52
N GLY A 196 -3.53 2.54 -1.70
CA GLY A 196 -2.95 3.03 -2.93
C GLY A 196 -2.72 1.89 -3.93
N ILE A 197 -2.98 2.14 -5.21
CA ILE A 197 -2.66 1.26 -6.34
C ILE A 197 -1.92 2.08 -7.37
N ILE A 198 -0.80 1.58 -7.89
CA ILE A 198 -0.07 2.26 -8.95
C ILE A 198 0.16 1.33 -10.16
N LEU A 199 -0.14 1.83 -11.35
CA LEU A 199 0.10 1.19 -12.63
C LEU A 199 1.12 2.03 -13.41
N THR A 200 2.34 1.52 -13.64
CA THR A 200 3.48 2.31 -14.16
C THR A 200 4.60 1.41 -14.68
N ASP A 201 5.54 1.97 -15.43
CA ASP A 201 6.86 1.38 -15.70
C ASP A 201 7.94 1.85 -14.71
N TRP A 202 7.55 2.59 -13.66
CA TRP A 202 8.39 3.12 -12.57
C TRP A 202 9.50 4.06 -13.03
N GLN A 203 9.35 4.72 -14.18
CA GLN A 203 10.30 5.73 -14.62
C GLN A 203 9.91 7.09 -14.04
N GLU A 204 10.88 7.77 -13.44
CA GLU A 204 10.76 9.18 -13.06
C GLU A 204 11.50 10.01 -14.10
N ILE A 205 10.84 10.95 -14.72
CA ILE A 205 11.47 11.94 -15.61
C ILE A 205 11.40 13.29 -14.92
N LYS A 206 12.52 13.66 -14.29
CA LYS A 206 12.66 14.95 -13.63
C LYS A 206 12.76 16.04 -14.70
N ASP A 207 11.65 16.68 -15.01
CA ASP A 207 11.68 18.02 -15.55
C ASP A 207 12.14 19.00 -14.45
N ALA A 208 12.68 20.17 -14.81
CA ALA A 208 13.29 21.12 -13.89
C ALA A 208 12.37 21.67 -12.76
N GLY A 209 11.22 21.03 -12.50
CA GLY A 209 10.21 21.43 -11.51
C GLY A 209 9.77 20.34 -10.53
N GLY A 210 10.23 19.10 -10.63
CA GLY A 210 9.86 18.03 -9.68
C GLY A 210 10.52 18.27 -8.32
N ILE A 211 9.74 18.66 -7.32
CA ILE A 211 10.22 19.05 -5.98
C ILE A 211 10.27 17.86 -5.04
N THR A 212 9.49 16.79 -5.29
CA THR A 212 9.30 15.67 -4.38
C THR A 212 10.33 14.57 -4.61
N SER A 213 11.01 14.15 -3.56
CA SER A 213 11.92 13.01 -3.60
C SER A 213 11.21 11.68 -3.33
N GLN A 214 11.85 10.57 -3.74
CA GLN A 214 11.40 9.22 -3.38
C GLN A 214 11.28 9.02 -1.87
N GLU A 215 12.25 9.57 -1.13
CA GLU A 215 12.32 9.43 0.32
C GLU A 215 11.17 10.18 1.03
N GLU A 216 10.89 11.40 0.60
CA GLU A 216 9.75 12.20 1.10
C GLU A 216 8.41 11.51 0.82
N SER A 217 8.22 10.97 -0.38
CA SER A 217 7.00 10.26 -0.74
C SER A 217 6.82 8.97 0.05
N LEU A 218 7.92 8.23 0.29
CA LEU A 218 7.88 7.04 1.13
C LEU A 218 7.47 7.39 2.56
N LYS A 219 8.12 8.40 3.14
CA LYS A 219 7.82 8.88 4.49
C LYS A 219 6.35 9.32 4.61
N SER A 220 5.85 10.09 3.65
CA SER A 220 4.46 10.53 3.64
C SER A 220 3.46 9.36 3.61
N LEU A 221 3.72 8.33 2.79
CA LEU A 221 2.89 7.11 2.79
C LEU A 221 2.95 6.36 4.12
N GLN A 222 4.14 6.25 4.73
CA GLN A 222 4.31 5.60 6.02
C GLN A 222 3.58 6.37 7.13
N GLU A 223 3.66 7.70 7.14
CA GLU A 223 2.93 8.56 8.07
C GLU A 223 1.41 8.43 7.96
N THR A 224 0.88 8.22 6.75
CA THR A 224 -0.55 7.95 6.56
C THR A 224 -0.94 6.51 6.91
N GLY A 225 0.04 5.61 7.02
CA GLY A 225 -0.20 4.17 7.16
C GLY A 225 -0.83 3.54 5.89
N THR A 226 -0.69 4.19 4.73
CA THR A 226 -1.35 3.75 3.48
C THR A 226 -0.43 2.83 2.70
N PRO A 227 -0.78 1.54 2.53
CA PRO A 227 -0.02 0.63 1.68
C PRO A 227 -0.20 1.00 0.21
N LEU A 228 0.89 0.91 -0.57
CA LEU A 228 0.87 1.12 -2.02
C LEU A 228 1.13 -0.21 -2.73
N TYR A 229 0.16 -0.69 -3.52
CA TYR A 229 0.26 -1.90 -4.32
C TYR A 229 0.61 -1.54 -5.76
N GLY A 230 1.70 -2.11 -6.27
CA GLY A 230 2.23 -1.74 -7.57
C GLY A 230 2.08 -2.83 -8.62
N PHE A 231 1.64 -2.40 -9.78
CA PHE A 231 1.55 -3.22 -11.00
C PHE A 231 2.49 -2.63 -12.04
N CYS A 232 3.69 -3.21 -12.11
CA CYS A 232 4.75 -2.76 -13.02
C CYS A 232 4.59 -3.37 -14.39
N LEU A 233 4.75 -2.56 -15.42
CA LEU A 233 4.75 -3.06 -16.79
C LEU A 233 5.95 -3.97 -17.04
N LYS A 234 5.72 -5.07 -17.74
CA LYS A 234 6.77 -6.05 -18.08
C LYS A 234 7.92 -5.44 -18.92
N THR A 235 7.64 -4.34 -19.61
CA THR A 235 8.63 -3.60 -20.41
C THR A 235 9.59 -2.74 -19.59
N ALA A 236 9.30 -2.53 -18.30
CA ALA A 236 10.22 -1.84 -17.39
C ALA A 236 11.52 -2.63 -17.22
N LYS A 237 12.64 -1.89 -17.02
CA LYS A 237 13.94 -2.50 -16.72
C LYS A 237 13.89 -3.23 -15.38
N ASP A 238 14.64 -4.33 -15.27
CA ASP A 238 14.67 -5.14 -14.03
C ASP A 238 15.07 -4.30 -12.81
N THR A 239 16.05 -3.38 -12.95
CA THR A 239 16.45 -2.47 -11.87
C THR A 239 15.31 -1.59 -11.38
N LEU A 240 14.43 -1.10 -12.27
CA LEU A 240 13.26 -0.30 -11.90
C LEU A 240 12.19 -1.16 -11.22
N GLN A 241 12.07 -2.43 -11.63
CA GLN A 241 11.16 -3.38 -10.97
C GLN A 241 11.63 -3.69 -9.55
N ASP A 242 12.94 -3.86 -9.34
CA ASP A 242 13.53 -4.09 -8.01
C ASP A 242 13.35 -2.87 -7.11
N ASP A 243 13.62 -1.66 -7.61
CA ASP A 243 13.43 -0.40 -6.88
C ASP A 243 11.96 -0.20 -6.50
N MET A 244 11.04 -0.42 -7.43
CA MET A 244 9.61 -0.38 -7.16
C MET A 244 9.22 -1.38 -6.07
N GLY A 245 9.69 -2.63 -6.20
CA GLY A 245 9.41 -3.67 -5.23
C GLY A 245 9.94 -3.33 -3.83
N ALA A 246 11.14 -2.75 -3.74
CA ALA A 246 11.72 -2.31 -2.49
C ALA A 246 10.93 -1.15 -1.84
N PHE A 247 10.53 -0.16 -2.65
CA PHE A 247 9.71 0.96 -2.20
C PHE A 247 8.36 0.49 -1.66
N LEU A 248 7.65 -0.33 -2.42
CA LEU A 248 6.29 -0.79 -2.08
C LEU A 248 6.26 -1.62 -0.79
N ARG A 249 7.23 -2.52 -0.60
CA ARG A 249 7.33 -3.31 0.65
C ARG A 249 7.46 -2.43 1.88
N LYS A 250 8.20 -1.31 1.80
CA LYS A 250 8.35 -0.36 2.91
C LYS A 250 7.05 0.37 3.27
N THR A 251 6.07 0.42 2.37
CA THR A 251 4.73 0.97 2.67
C THR A 251 3.79 -0.07 3.29
N GLY A 252 4.14 -1.35 3.26
CA GLY A 252 3.27 -2.47 3.60
C GLY A 252 2.47 -3.02 2.42
N GLY A 253 2.72 -2.50 1.21
CA GLY A 253 2.16 -3.00 -0.04
C GLY A 253 3.01 -4.09 -0.69
N SER A 254 2.67 -4.43 -1.92
CA SER A 254 3.36 -5.45 -2.70
C SER A 254 3.52 -5.07 -4.17
N PHE A 255 4.42 -5.80 -4.83
CA PHE A 255 4.76 -5.62 -6.22
C PHE A 255 4.27 -6.81 -7.05
N GLN A 256 3.73 -6.52 -8.22
CA GLN A 256 3.36 -7.52 -9.24
C GLN A 256 3.71 -7.02 -10.64
N ILE A 257 4.04 -7.94 -11.55
CA ILE A 257 4.13 -7.60 -12.97
C ILE A 257 2.72 -7.49 -13.54
N PHE A 258 2.44 -6.36 -14.19
CA PHE A 258 1.17 -6.17 -14.88
C PHE A 258 1.09 -7.08 -16.12
N ASN A 259 0.07 -7.90 -16.18
CA ASN A 259 -0.18 -8.83 -17.27
C ASN A 259 -1.42 -8.37 -18.06
N GLU A 260 -1.22 -7.90 -19.27
CA GLU A 260 -2.29 -7.39 -20.13
C GLU A 260 -3.36 -8.47 -20.42
N GLY A 261 -2.96 -9.74 -20.47
CA GLY A 261 -3.88 -10.88 -20.61
C GLY A 261 -4.77 -11.10 -19.39
N LYS A 262 -4.38 -10.57 -18.23
CA LYS A 262 -5.12 -10.63 -16.95
C LYS A 262 -5.68 -9.28 -16.52
N LYS A 263 -5.83 -8.32 -17.44
CA LYS A 263 -6.32 -6.95 -17.14
C LYS A 263 -7.66 -6.91 -16.41
N ASP A 264 -8.51 -7.90 -16.59
CA ASP A 264 -9.84 -7.96 -15.97
C ASP A 264 -9.80 -8.58 -14.56
N THR A 265 -8.67 -9.14 -14.12
CA THR A 265 -8.58 -9.90 -12.87
C THR A 265 -7.55 -9.39 -11.88
N GLN A 266 -6.38 -8.92 -12.29
CA GLN A 266 -5.30 -8.59 -11.34
C GLN A 266 -5.71 -7.60 -10.25
N LEU A 267 -6.30 -6.45 -10.60
CA LEU A 267 -6.77 -5.49 -9.60
C LEU A 267 -7.97 -6.02 -8.81
N THR A 268 -8.82 -6.82 -9.45
CA THR A 268 -9.96 -7.43 -8.77
C THR A 268 -9.54 -8.55 -7.81
N ASP A 269 -8.44 -9.24 -8.10
CA ASP A 269 -7.88 -10.26 -7.22
C ASP A 269 -7.23 -9.60 -5.98
N LEU A 270 -6.51 -8.48 -6.16
CA LEU A 270 -6.07 -7.65 -5.04
C LEU A 270 -7.25 -7.24 -4.14
N ASN A 271 -8.36 -6.77 -4.71
CA ASN A 271 -9.55 -6.44 -3.93
C ASN A 271 -10.07 -7.65 -3.14
N LYS A 272 -10.15 -8.83 -3.75
CA LYS A 272 -10.59 -10.05 -3.06
C LYS A 272 -9.66 -10.45 -1.91
N GLU A 273 -8.35 -10.28 -2.09
CA GLU A 273 -7.36 -10.54 -1.05
C GLU A 273 -7.55 -9.56 0.12
N ARG A 274 -7.66 -8.27 -0.16
CA ARG A 274 -7.84 -7.24 0.89
C ARG A 274 -9.15 -7.36 1.65
N LEU A 275 -10.18 -7.93 1.04
CA LEU A 275 -11.45 -8.25 1.73
C LEU A 275 -11.32 -9.43 2.72
N LYS A 276 -10.30 -10.27 2.58
CA LYS A 276 -10.01 -11.41 3.47
C LYS A 276 -9.02 -11.06 4.59
N ASP A 277 -8.48 -9.85 4.59
CA ASP A 277 -7.58 -9.44 5.67
C ASP A 277 -8.29 -9.51 7.02
N ASN A 278 -7.59 -9.97 8.03
CA ASN A 278 -8.04 -9.85 9.41
C ASN A 278 -7.82 -8.41 9.90
N VAL A 279 -8.84 -7.79 10.42
CA VAL A 279 -8.77 -6.45 11.02
C VAL A 279 -8.87 -6.55 12.52
N LEU A 280 -7.86 -6.06 13.22
CA LEU A 280 -7.85 -5.89 14.66
C LEU A 280 -8.19 -4.45 15.01
N LEU A 281 -9.10 -4.26 15.95
CA LEU A 281 -9.30 -2.98 16.61
C LEU A 281 -8.53 -3.00 17.94
N ILE A 282 -7.51 -2.18 18.05
CA ILE A 282 -6.61 -2.11 19.19
C ILE A 282 -6.80 -0.78 19.90
N HIS A 283 -6.89 -0.81 21.23
CA HIS A 283 -7.06 0.37 22.06
C HIS A 283 -5.77 0.69 22.85
N SER A 284 -5.32 1.92 22.74
CA SER A 284 -4.28 2.47 23.59
C SER A 284 -4.92 3.13 24.80
N SER A 285 -4.69 2.57 25.98
CA SER A 285 -5.17 3.16 27.25
C SER A 285 -4.44 4.46 27.62
N SER A 286 -3.37 4.77 26.91
CA SER A 286 -2.60 5.98 27.08
C SER A 286 -2.94 6.95 25.95
N ASN A 287 -3.47 8.13 26.31
CA ASN A 287 -3.55 9.28 25.40
C ASN A 287 -2.16 9.90 25.14
N LYS A 288 -1.08 9.14 25.42
CA LYS A 288 0.26 9.61 25.10
C LYS A 288 0.43 9.63 23.60
N THR A 289 0.56 10.81 23.08
CA THR A 289 1.14 11.05 21.76
C THR A 289 2.65 10.83 21.88
N TYR A 290 3.24 10.23 20.89
CA TYR A 290 4.70 10.07 20.80
C TYR A 290 5.17 10.93 19.64
N ASP A 291 6.16 11.79 19.84
CA ASP A 291 6.71 12.66 18.79
C ASP A 291 7.58 11.89 17.77
N GLU A 292 7.80 10.61 18.01
CA GLU A 292 8.62 9.72 17.21
C GLU A 292 7.80 8.56 16.66
N GLU A 293 8.25 8.01 15.56
CA GLU A 293 7.72 6.74 15.05
C GLU A 293 7.89 5.62 16.06
N LYS A 294 6.96 4.70 16.09
CA LYS A 294 6.94 3.55 16.98
C LYS A 294 6.84 2.26 16.20
N VAL A 295 7.17 1.15 16.85
CA VAL A 295 7.02 -0.20 16.31
C VAL A 295 5.88 -0.89 17.03
N LEU A 296 4.82 -1.23 16.28
CA LEU A 296 3.76 -2.11 16.77
C LEU A 296 4.21 -3.56 16.63
N GLU A 297 4.13 -4.30 17.73
CA GLU A 297 4.39 -5.74 17.76
C GLU A 297 3.10 -6.48 18.12
N LEU A 298 2.78 -7.49 17.32
CA LEU A 298 1.66 -8.41 17.55
C LEU A 298 2.20 -9.82 17.72
N GLU A 299 1.75 -10.50 18.76
CA GLU A 299 2.00 -11.91 19.02
C GLU A 299 0.69 -12.68 18.87
N ALA A 300 0.65 -13.69 18.00
CA ALA A 300 -0.49 -14.56 17.83
C ALA A 300 -0.01 -16.02 17.77
N GLY A 301 -0.31 -16.79 18.80
CA GLY A 301 0.25 -18.13 18.99
C GLY A 301 1.77 -18.08 19.10
N GLU A 302 2.47 -18.80 18.20
CA GLU A 302 3.95 -18.83 18.14
C GLU A 302 4.52 -17.77 17.19
N GLU A 303 3.68 -17.05 16.46
CA GLU A 303 4.11 -16.04 15.49
C GLU A 303 4.19 -14.65 16.13
N THR A 304 5.24 -13.92 15.78
CA THR A 304 5.41 -12.51 16.15
C THR A 304 5.64 -11.69 14.90
N VAL A 305 4.83 -10.66 14.71
CA VAL A 305 4.95 -9.75 13.58
C VAL A 305 5.09 -8.32 14.05
N LYS A 306 5.80 -7.51 13.26
CA LYS A 306 6.07 -6.11 13.57
C LYS A 306 5.59 -5.21 12.43
N LYS A 307 5.05 -4.07 12.80
CA LYS A 307 4.81 -2.94 11.91
C LYS A 307 5.70 -1.79 12.36
N GLU A 308 6.70 -1.52 11.57
CA GLU A 308 7.55 -0.34 11.69
C GLU A 308 6.81 0.91 11.20
N HIS A 309 7.33 2.08 11.54
CA HIS A 309 6.79 3.37 11.11
C HIS A 309 5.33 3.60 11.53
N LEU A 310 4.98 3.26 12.79
CA LEU A 310 3.70 3.61 13.37
C LEU A 310 3.78 5.02 13.97
N TYR A 311 3.02 5.94 13.41
CA TYR A 311 2.97 7.33 13.88
C TYR A 311 1.73 7.54 14.75
N LEU A 312 1.92 7.58 16.07
CA LEU A 312 0.84 7.74 17.05
C LEU A 312 0.49 9.22 17.30
N ASN A 313 1.19 10.13 16.65
CA ASN A 313 1.10 11.58 16.87
C ASN A 313 0.10 12.30 16.02
N ARG A 314 -0.72 11.66 15.25
CA ARG A 314 -1.73 12.39 14.52
C ARG A 314 -2.83 12.97 15.41
N ALA A 315 -2.40 13.86 16.30
CA ALA A 315 -3.19 15.02 16.59
C ALA A 315 -3.43 15.70 15.24
N GLN A 316 -4.70 15.85 14.86
CA GLN A 316 -5.24 16.66 13.77
C GLN A 316 -4.15 17.42 13.04
N SER A 317 -3.72 16.94 11.88
CA SER A 317 -2.82 17.73 11.06
C SER A 317 -3.48 19.08 10.94
N ASP A 318 -2.82 20.08 11.43
CA ASP A 318 -3.24 21.45 11.20
C ASP A 318 -3.09 21.64 9.68
N SER A 319 -4.14 21.29 8.95
CA SER A 319 -4.18 21.31 7.48
C SER A 319 -4.15 22.74 6.94
N LYS A 320 -4.03 23.71 7.83
CA LYS A 320 -3.69 25.06 7.49
C LYS A 320 -2.19 25.10 7.22
N LYS A 321 -1.82 25.03 5.94
CA LYS A 321 -0.55 25.58 5.49
C LYS A 321 -0.36 26.90 6.24
N PRO A 322 0.79 27.12 6.92
CA PRO A 322 1.02 28.36 7.63
C PRO A 322 0.79 29.50 6.65
N THR A 323 -0.29 30.22 6.88
CA THR A 323 -0.59 31.38 6.04
C THR A 323 0.26 32.50 6.61
N ILE A 324 1.24 32.96 5.84
CA ILE A 324 2.00 34.13 6.20
C ILE A 324 1.01 35.29 6.17
N THR A 325 0.50 35.68 7.34
CA THR A 325 -0.48 36.78 7.48
C THR A 325 0.18 38.13 7.47
N SER A 326 1.45 38.21 7.85
CA SER A 326 2.22 39.45 7.68
C SER A 326 3.73 39.16 7.67
N VAL A 327 4.45 39.95 6.90
CA VAL A 327 5.92 40.02 6.93
C VAL A 327 6.30 41.42 7.33
N LYS A 328 6.99 41.60 8.47
CA LYS A 328 7.48 42.90 8.93
C LYS A 328 9.00 42.88 8.98
N GLN A 329 9.62 43.88 8.37
CA GLN A 329 11.05 44.13 8.53
C GLN A 329 11.32 44.78 9.88
N LYS A 330 12.18 44.20 10.69
CA LYS A 330 12.52 44.71 12.01
C LYS A 330 13.72 45.63 11.92
N GLY A 331 13.45 46.98 11.77
CA GLY A 331 14.48 47.99 11.69
C GLY A 331 14.97 48.31 10.27
N LYS A 332 15.61 49.45 10.08
CA LYS A 332 16.09 49.89 8.77
C LYS A 332 17.25 49.04 8.21
N ASP A 333 18.00 48.38 9.07
CA ASP A 333 19.17 47.56 8.69
C ASP A 333 19.01 46.08 9.04
N ALA A 334 17.80 45.62 9.30
CA ALA A 334 17.56 44.29 9.79
C ALA A 334 17.61 43.24 8.68
N LYS A 335 18.56 42.33 8.78
CA LYS A 335 18.61 41.09 8.01
C LYS A 335 17.58 40.02 8.50
N THR A 336 16.75 40.41 9.47
CA THR A 336 15.79 39.49 10.10
C THR A 336 14.38 39.82 9.64
N ILE A 337 13.71 38.83 9.06
CA ILE A 337 12.29 38.84 8.70
C ILE A 337 11.53 38.13 9.82
N VAL A 338 10.55 38.80 10.41
CA VAL A 338 9.62 38.19 11.36
C VAL A 338 8.36 37.78 10.60
N VAL A 339 8.05 36.49 10.58
CA VAL A 339 6.83 35.94 10.00
C VAL A 339 5.88 35.61 11.15
N THR A 340 4.69 36.14 11.10
CA THR A 340 3.60 35.83 12.06
C THR A 340 2.40 35.28 11.35
#